data_7074f800bc885d68998fe2c0af11fda6
#
_entry.id   7074f800bc885d68998fe2c0af11fda6
#
_cell.length_a   1.000
_cell.length_b   1.000
_cell.length_c   1.000
_cell.angle_alpha   90.00
_cell.angle_beta   90.00
_cell.angle_gamma   90.00
#
_symmetry.space_group_name_H-M   'P 1'
#
loop_
_entity.id
_entity.type
_entity.pdbx_description
1 polymer ?
#
loop_
_entity_poly.entity_id
_entity_poly.type
_entity_poly.pdbx_seq_one_letter_code
_entity_poly.pdbx_strand_id
1 'polypeptide(L)'
;MASGGVLARKLKRQGIARSPLPDSEFVGQAFARQIEKALRPLVKAPVGAMVLDGRTVKVSEALQGVPVPAMLCLVGLDGAQGQGLLMLDGDLAYHLVDLMLGGDATVAPAPIARTFTAIDMALCELAQAAILGAMAEALAASFGRPLAAPLQIAGQMQDVSQVRLAAPHVDVLVYSVALDIGSAARAGVLNLMLPLGMLDVVCAAMQARADELPREEVTDLWRVQMRRAATLAPVVIDAVLHVQRMSVDAALALRVGDVIELPPGAVGEIRLFVDQRGGRRAQLAAGKLGAYRGVKVVKLDAPLDPRVGEHVRRALRRG
;
A
#
# COMPACT_ATOMS: atom_id res chain seq x y z
N MET A 1 -18.92 7.48 -36.44
CA MET A 1 -18.39 6.17 -36.03
C MET A 1 -17.51 6.31 -34.80
N ALA A 2 -18.09 6.49 -33.62
CA ALA A 2 -17.33 6.68 -32.38
C ALA A 2 -17.97 6.03 -31.14
N SER A 3 -18.78 4.96 -31.29
CA SER A 3 -19.43 4.27 -30.14
C SER A 3 -18.69 3.05 -29.60
N GLY A 4 -17.64 2.57 -30.28
CA GLY A 4 -16.87 1.39 -29.84
C GLY A 4 -15.98 1.60 -28.62
N GLY A 5 -15.47 2.82 -28.39
CA GLY A 5 -14.50 3.08 -27.33
C GLY A 5 -15.10 3.11 -25.91
N VAL A 6 -16.35 3.51 -25.76
CA VAL A 6 -17.01 3.60 -24.43
C VAL A 6 -17.47 2.24 -23.95
N LEU A 7 -17.98 1.41 -24.86
CA LEU A 7 -18.36 0.03 -24.55
C LEU A 7 -17.14 -0.84 -24.22
N ALA A 8 -16.05 -0.71 -24.97
CA ALA A 8 -14.79 -1.40 -24.67
C ALA A 8 -14.19 -0.96 -23.32
N ARG A 9 -14.31 0.32 -22.97
CA ARG A 9 -13.90 0.85 -21.66
C ARG A 9 -14.80 0.38 -20.51
N LYS A 10 -16.13 0.28 -20.75
CA LYS A 10 -17.08 -0.27 -19.77
C LYS A 10 -16.88 -1.79 -19.58
N LEU A 11 -16.66 -2.54 -20.67
CA LEU A 11 -16.38 -3.97 -20.60
C LEU A 11 -15.03 -4.26 -19.90
N LYS A 12 -14.01 -3.44 -20.12
CA LYS A 12 -12.75 -3.53 -19.35
C LYS A 12 -12.94 -3.21 -17.86
N ARG A 13 -13.86 -2.31 -17.49
CA ARG A 13 -14.20 -2.02 -16.08
C ARG A 13 -15.08 -3.08 -15.43
N GLN A 14 -15.87 -3.82 -16.18
CA GLN A 14 -16.72 -4.91 -15.66
C GLN A 14 -15.98 -6.24 -15.47
N GLY A 15 -14.71 -6.34 -15.91
CA GLY A 15 -13.91 -7.58 -15.87
C GLY A 15 -12.98 -7.74 -14.68
N ILE A 16 -12.82 -6.73 -13.81
CA ILE A 16 -11.94 -6.81 -12.62
C ILE A 16 -12.84 -6.90 -11.40
N ALA A 17 -12.83 -8.06 -10.73
CA ALA A 17 -13.54 -8.21 -9.46
C ALA A 17 -12.94 -7.28 -8.41
N ARG A 18 -13.80 -6.62 -7.65
CA ARG A 18 -13.37 -5.79 -6.54
C ARG A 18 -12.80 -6.70 -5.45
N SER A 19 -11.65 -6.33 -4.88
CA SER A 19 -11.08 -7.04 -3.73
C SER A 19 -12.15 -7.23 -2.63
N PRO A 20 -12.29 -8.43 -2.06
CA PRO A 20 -13.20 -8.67 -0.94
C PRO A 20 -12.73 -8.00 0.35
N LEU A 21 -11.47 -7.57 0.42
CA LEU A 21 -10.96 -6.83 1.58
C LEU A 21 -11.64 -5.47 1.70
N PRO A 22 -12.13 -5.11 2.89
CA PRO A 22 -12.88 -3.86 3.10
C PRO A 22 -12.03 -2.61 2.80
N ASP A 23 -10.72 -2.66 3.02
CA ASP A 23 -9.78 -1.58 2.76
C ASP A 23 -8.42 -2.16 2.34
N SER A 24 -8.29 -2.46 1.04
CA SER A 24 -7.06 -3.04 0.49
C SER A 24 -5.85 -2.10 0.57
N GLU A 25 -6.06 -0.79 0.50
CA GLU A 25 -4.99 0.20 0.63
C GLU A 25 -4.44 0.24 2.05
N PHE A 26 -5.32 0.26 3.05
CA PHE A 26 -4.90 0.17 4.45
C PHE A 26 -4.14 -1.11 4.74
N VAL A 27 -4.62 -2.26 4.24
CA VAL A 27 -3.94 -3.55 4.38
C VAL A 27 -2.54 -3.48 3.77
N GLY A 28 -2.39 -2.90 2.57
CA GLY A 28 -1.09 -2.73 1.92
C GLY A 28 -0.13 -1.88 2.77
N GLN A 29 -0.57 -0.74 3.25
CA GLN A 29 0.25 0.13 4.11
C GLN A 29 0.60 -0.52 5.46
N ALA A 30 -0.34 -1.24 6.06
CA ALA A 30 -0.09 -2.01 7.27
C ALA A 30 0.92 -3.13 7.00
N PHE A 31 0.81 -3.82 5.86
CA PHE A 31 1.72 -4.87 5.43
C PHE A 31 3.16 -4.35 5.31
N ALA A 32 3.38 -3.22 4.63
CA ALA A 32 4.71 -2.62 4.53
C ALA A 32 5.33 -2.35 5.91
N ARG A 33 4.57 -1.72 6.83
CA ARG A 33 5.04 -1.47 8.20
C ARG A 33 5.36 -2.74 8.98
N GLN A 34 4.58 -3.81 8.80
CA GLN A 34 4.84 -5.08 9.48
C GLN A 34 6.04 -5.81 8.87
N ILE A 35 6.29 -5.68 7.55
CA ILE A 35 7.50 -6.21 6.90
C ILE A 35 8.75 -5.58 7.53
N GLU A 36 8.80 -4.24 7.66
CA GLU A 36 9.94 -3.54 8.29
C GLU A 36 10.24 -4.12 9.68
N LYS A 37 9.20 -4.35 10.48
CA LYS A 37 9.32 -4.90 11.82
C LYS A 37 9.76 -6.36 11.82
N ALA A 38 9.23 -7.18 10.88
CA ALA A 38 9.47 -8.61 10.84
C ALA A 38 10.86 -8.96 10.28
N LEU A 39 11.36 -8.21 9.29
CA LEU A 39 12.66 -8.48 8.68
C LEU A 39 13.84 -7.91 9.47
N ARG A 40 13.65 -6.80 10.20
CA ARG A 40 14.73 -6.16 10.97
C ARG A 40 15.53 -7.10 11.87
N PRO A 41 14.94 -8.01 12.66
CA PRO A 41 15.70 -8.94 13.49
C PRO A 41 16.49 -9.98 12.68
N LEU A 42 16.02 -10.33 11.47
CA LEU A 42 16.69 -11.30 10.61
C LEU A 42 17.93 -10.69 9.93
N VAL A 43 17.79 -9.48 9.37
CA VAL A 43 18.88 -8.81 8.64
C VAL A 43 19.77 -7.95 9.55
N LYS A 44 19.38 -7.72 10.81
CA LYS A 44 20.08 -6.88 11.80
C LYS A 44 20.44 -5.47 11.29
N ALA A 45 19.61 -4.94 10.40
CA ALA A 45 19.78 -3.63 9.77
C ALA A 45 18.44 -2.91 9.71
N PRO A 46 18.42 -1.56 9.54
CA PRO A 46 17.21 -0.83 9.22
C PRO A 46 16.59 -1.36 7.92
N VAL A 47 15.27 -1.56 7.93
CA VAL A 47 14.49 -1.96 6.75
C VAL A 47 13.45 -0.89 6.53
N GLY A 48 13.41 -0.32 5.33
CA GLY A 48 12.35 0.52 4.83
C GLY A 48 11.48 -0.26 3.84
N ALA A 49 10.17 -0.14 3.95
CA ALA A 49 9.24 -0.78 3.04
C ALA A 49 8.19 0.23 2.54
N MET A 50 7.96 0.24 1.23
CA MET A 50 7.00 1.13 0.59
C MET A 50 6.11 0.34 -0.38
N VAL A 51 4.80 0.49 -0.23
CA VAL A 51 3.85 -0.07 -1.20
C VAL A 51 3.97 0.70 -2.52
N LEU A 52 4.31 0.00 -3.58
CA LEU A 52 4.35 0.55 -4.94
C LEU A 52 2.97 0.47 -5.59
N ASP A 53 2.28 -0.65 -5.39
CA ASP A 53 0.98 -0.93 -6.00
C ASP A 53 0.18 -1.95 -5.16
N GLY A 54 -1.15 -1.83 -5.24
CA GLY A 54 -2.10 -2.76 -4.64
C GLY A 54 -3.31 -2.91 -5.57
N ARG A 55 -3.23 -3.83 -6.56
CA ARG A 55 -4.23 -3.95 -7.62
C ARG A 55 -4.74 -5.37 -7.78
N THR A 56 -5.96 -5.47 -8.30
CA THR A 56 -6.54 -6.75 -8.72
C THR A 56 -6.33 -6.94 -10.21
N VAL A 57 -5.71 -8.07 -10.59
CA VAL A 57 -5.44 -8.44 -11.99
C VAL A 57 -5.74 -9.93 -12.21
N LYS A 58 -5.69 -10.40 -13.46
CA LYS A 58 -5.79 -11.84 -13.75
C LYS A 58 -4.50 -12.58 -13.40
N VAL A 59 -4.61 -13.85 -12.99
CA VAL A 59 -3.46 -14.73 -12.73
C VAL A 59 -2.48 -14.71 -13.91
N SER A 60 -2.99 -14.80 -15.14
CA SER A 60 -2.16 -14.78 -16.35
C SER A 60 -1.35 -13.48 -16.48
N GLU A 61 -1.93 -12.34 -16.14
CA GLU A 61 -1.25 -11.04 -16.19
C GLU A 61 -0.23 -10.92 -15.05
N ALA A 62 -0.60 -11.34 -13.84
CA ALA A 62 0.28 -11.29 -12.68
C ALA A 62 1.57 -12.10 -12.87
N LEU A 63 1.47 -13.29 -13.47
CA LEU A 63 2.62 -14.15 -13.72
C LEU A 63 3.51 -13.69 -14.88
N GLN A 64 3.01 -12.94 -15.85
CA GLN A 64 3.83 -12.38 -16.94
C GLN A 64 4.82 -11.32 -16.45
N GLY A 65 4.56 -10.66 -15.34
CA GLY A 65 5.43 -9.61 -14.78
C GLY A 65 6.51 -10.12 -13.82
N VAL A 66 6.67 -11.44 -13.65
CA VAL A 66 7.66 -11.99 -12.72
C VAL A 66 9.06 -11.91 -13.33
N PRO A 67 10.02 -11.20 -12.70
CA PRO A 67 11.41 -11.15 -13.17
C PRO A 67 12.10 -12.52 -13.02
N VAL A 68 13.16 -12.72 -13.78
CA VAL A 68 14.01 -13.92 -13.65
C VAL A 68 15.45 -13.45 -13.49
N PRO A 69 16.18 -13.91 -12.47
CA PRO A 69 15.80 -14.87 -11.45
C PRO A 69 14.87 -14.29 -10.38
N ALA A 70 14.00 -15.12 -9.81
CA ALA A 70 13.18 -14.77 -8.65
C ALA A 70 13.06 -15.96 -7.69
N MET A 71 12.94 -15.67 -6.40
CA MET A 71 12.62 -16.66 -5.38
C MET A 71 11.10 -16.71 -5.19
N LEU A 72 10.50 -17.85 -5.50
CA LEU A 72 9.06 -18.06 -5.49
C LEU A 72 8.64 -18.93 -4.32
N CYS A 73 7.64 -18.50 -3.58
CA CYS A 73 7.06 -19.24 -2.47
C CYS A 73 5.54 -19.38 -2.67
N LEU A 74 5.06 -20.61 -2.78
CA LEU A 74 3.62 -20.87 -2.79
C LEU A 74 3.04 -20.66 -1.40
N VAL A 75 1.93 -19.94 -1.34
CA VAL A 75 1.25 -19.58 -0.10
C VAL A 75 -0.05 -20.37 0.01
N GLY A 76 -0.15 -21.17 1.07
CA GLY A 76 -1.33 -21.92 1.43
C GLY A 76 -2.18 -21.22 2.50
N LEU A 77 -3.46 -21.54 2.51
CA LEU A 77 -4.40 -21.21 3.58
C LEU A 77 -5.37 -22.37 3.74
N ASP A 78 -5.57 -22.82 4.96
CA ASP A 78 -6.50 -23.92 5.26
C ASP A 78 -7.93 -23.56 4.84
N GLY A 79 -8.57 -24.48 4.13
CA GLY A 79 -9.92 -24.31 3.60
C GLY A 79 -10.04 -23.48 2.32
N ALA A 80 -8.95 -22.88 1.83
CA ALA A 80 -8.96 -22.15 0.56
C ALA A 80 -8.69 -23.09 -0.63
N GLN A 81 -9.38 -22.82 -1.75
CA GLN A 81 -9.04 -23.43 -3.02
C GLN A 81 -8.04 -22.55 -3.78
N GLY A 82 -6.96 -23.15 -4.30
CA GLY A 82 -5.86 -22.44 -4.93
C GLY A 82 -4.80 -22.00 -3.94
N GLN A 83 -3.72 -21.47 -4.48
CA GLN A 83 -2.56 -21.03 -3.71
C GLN A 83 -2.23 -19.59 -4.07
N GLY A 84 -1.73 -18.84 -3.11
CA GLY A 84 -1.09 -17.55 -3.36
C GLY A 84 0.37 -17.73 -3.77
N LEU A 85 1.02 -16.64 -4.12
CA LEU A 85 2.44 -16.58 -4.46
C LEU A 85 3.10 -15.39 -3.77
N LEU A 86 4.14 -15.64 -3.01
CA LEU A 86 5.09 -14.63 -2.57
C LEU A 86 6.33 -14.73 -3.45
N MET A 87 6.68 -13.65 -4.12
CA MET A 87 7.85 -13.53 -4.96
C MET A 87 8.81 -12.51 -4.36
N LEU A 88 10.08 -12.87 -4.27
CA LEU A 88 11.19 -11.96 -4.04
C LEU A 88 12.00 -11.87 -5.34
N ASP A 89 12.31 -10.68 -5.80
CA ASP A 89 13.22 -10.54 -6.94
C ASP A 89 14.62 -11.06 -6.59
N GLY A 90 15.45 -11.29 -7.60
CA GLY A 90 16.77 -11.89 -7.41
C GLY A 90 17.67 -11.08 -6.50
N ASP A 91 17.67 -9.76 -6.67
CA ASP A 91 18.52 -8.86 -5.88
C ASP A 91 18.09 -8.86 -4.41
N LEU A 92 16.79 -8.74 -4.12
CA LEU A 92 16.28 -8.81 -2.77
C LEU A 92 16.60 -10.14 -2.08
N ALA A 93 16.41 -11.26 -2.79
CA ALA A 93 16.71 -12.60 -2.25
C ALA A 93 18.18 -12.72 -1.85
N TYR A 94 19.10 -12.26 -2.71
CA TYR A 94 20.54 -12.29 -2.39
C TYR A 94 20.93 -11.31 -1.29
N HIS A 95 20.34 -10.13 -1.25
CA HIS A 95 20.57 -9.16 -0.16
C HIS A 95 20.15 -9.73 1.20
N LEU A 96 18.99 -10.41 1.25
CA LEU A 96 18.51 -11.06 2.46
C LEU A 96 19.47 -12.18 2.88
N VAL A 97 19.86 -13.07 1.96
CA VAL A 97 20.79 -14.18 2.23
C VAL A 97 22.13 -13.65 2.74
N ASP A 98 22.72 -12.67 2.06
CA ASP A 98 24.00 -12.07 2.45
C ASP A 98 23.94 -11.51 3.87
N LEU A 99 22.94 -10.71 4.18
CA LEU A 99 22.78 -10.10 5.51
C LEU A 99 22.48 -11.14 6.60
N MET A 100 21.70 -12.17 6.32
CA MET A 100 21.42 -13.26 7.26
C MET A 100 22.66 -14.10 7.54
N LEU A 101 23.61 -14.19 6.61
CA LEU A 101 24.92 -14.81 6.79
C LEU A 101 25.94 -13.90 7.49
N GLY A 102 25.56 -12.67 7.82
CA GLY A 102 26.42 -11.73 8.54
C GLY A 102 27.11 -10.69 7.64
N GLY A 103 26.61 -10.48 6.43
CA GLY A 103 27.07 -9.42 5.54
C GLY A 103 26.88 -8.02 6.14
N ASP A 104 27.68 -7.06 5.69
CA ASP A 104 27.66 -5.68 6.17
C ASP A 104 26.62 -4.85 5.42
N ALA A 105 25.60 -4.37 6.14
CA ALA A 105 24.54 -3.55 5.57
C ALA A 105 24.98 -2.15 5.13
N THR A 106 26.20 -1.73 5.44
CA THR A 106 26.79 -0.44 5.04
C THR A 106 27.60 -0.54 3.75
N VAL A 107 27.87 -1.75 3.28
CA VAL A 107 28.64 -2.03 2.07
C VAL A 107 27.68 -2.39 0.93
N ALA A 108 27.88 -1.79 -0.24
CA ALA A 108 27.11 -2.13 -1.43
C ALA A 108 27.29 -3.60 -1.79
N PRO A 109 26.22 -4.35 -2.08
CA PRO A 109 26.33 -5.76 -2.44
C PRO A 109 27.03 -5.91 -3.77
N ALA A 110 27.80 -7.00 -3.90
CA ALA A 110 28.32 -7.39 -5.20
C ALA A 110 27.17 -7.95 -6.06
N PRO A 111 27.11 -7.61 -7.37
CA PRO A 111 26.11 -8.21 -8.24
C PRO A 111 26.32 -9.72 -8.32
N ILE A 112 25.27 -10.50 -8.12
CA ILE A 112 25.31 -11.96 -8.12
C ILE A 112 24.51 -12.44 -9.33
N ALA A 113 25.20 -13.09 -10.27
CA ALA A 113 24.59 -13.69 -11.47
C ALA A 113 24.66 -15.23 -11.39
N ARG A 114 23.97 -15.85 -10.43
CA ARG A 114 23.88 -17.30 -10.29
C ARG A 114 22.43 -17.74 -9.96
N THR A 115 22.16 -19.02 -10.10
CA THR A 115 20.91 -19.61 -9.59
C THR A 115 20.95 -19.76 -8.08
N PHE A 116 19.78 -19.77 -7.44
CA PHE A 116 19.70 -20.00 -5.99
C PHE A 116 20.07 -21.45 -5.63
N THR A 117 20.87 -21.59 -4.60
CA THR A 117 21.21 -22.89 -4.02
C THR A 117 20.17 -23.35 -3.00
N ALA A 118 20.25 -24.61 -2.57
CA ALA A 118 19.40 -25.10 -1.49
C ALA A 118 19.58 -24.34 -0.17
N ILE A 119 20.79 -23.81 0.09
CA ILE A 119 21.07 -22.98 1.26
C ILE A 119 20.38 -21.62 1.13
N ASP A 120 20.46 -20.99 -0.04
CA ASP A 120 19.76 -19.73 -0.30
C ASP A 120 18.25 -19.90 -0.11
N MET A 121 17.68 -20.98 -0.61
CA MET A 121 16.26 -21.30 -0.45
C MET A 121 15.86 -21.47 1.02
N ALA A 122 16.65 -22.24 1.79
CA ALA A 122 16.38 -22.46 3.21
C ALA A 122 16.47 -21.17 4.05
N LEU A 123 17.43 -20.29 3.74
CA LEU A 123 17.52 -18.97 4.39
C LEU A 123 16.36 -18.07 3.99
N CYS A 124 16.01 -18.01 2.70
CA CYS A 124 14.88 -17.23 2.23
C CYS A 124 13.54 -17.70 2.83
N GLU A 125 13.40 -18.99 3.17
CA GLU A 125 12.20 -19.50 3.83
C GLU A 125 11.90 -18.78 5.15
N LEU A 126 12.94 -18.47 5.94
CA LEU A 126 12.79 -17.71 7.19
C LEU A 126 12.27 -16.29 6.90
N ALA A 127 12.82 -15.63 5.89
CA ALA A 127 12.35 -14.31 5.49
C ALA A 127 10.93 -14.36 4.91
N GLN A 128 10.61 -15.35 4.09
CA GLN A 128 9.28 -15.57 3.52
C GLN A 128 8.25 -15.84 4.63
N ALA A 129 8.56 -16.67 5.62
CA ALA A 129 7.69 -16.91 6.77
C ALA A 129 7.43 -15.62 7.56
N ALA A 130 8.47 -14.79 7.78
CA ALA A 130 8.33 -13.50 8.44
C ALA A 130 7.44 -12.53 7.64
N ILE A 131 7.57 -12.50 6.31
CA ILE A 131 6.74 -11.68 5.42
C ILE A 131 5.28 -12.17 5.43
N LEU A 132 5.02 -13.46 5.41
CA LEU A 132 3.66 -14.00 5.52
C LEU A 132 3.03 -13.71 6.88
N GLY A 133 3.82 -13.78 7.96
CA GLY A 133 3.43 -13.32 9.29
C GLY A 133 3.07 -11.83 9.29
N ALA A 134 3.85 -11.00 8.61
CA ALA A 134 3.57 -9.56 8.46
C ALA A 134 2.24 -9.30 7.72
N MET A 135 1.90 -10.10 6.71
CA MET A 135 0.59 -10.02 6.04
C MET A 135 -0.54 -10.47 6.96
N ALA A 136 -0.35 -11.52 7.74
CA ALA A 136 -1.33 -11.98 8.73
C ALA A 136 -1.62 -10.89 9.77
N GLU A 137 -0.59 -10.21 10.28
CA GLU A 137 -0.72 -9.07 11.19
C GLU A 137 -1.41 -7.86 10.53
N ALA A 138 -1.12 -7.57 9.25
CA ALA A 138 -1.79 -6.51 8.50
C ALA A 138 -3.27 -6.79 8.30
N LEU A 139 -3.65 -8.01 7.97
CA LEU A 139 -5.03 -8.46 7.88
C LEU A 139 -5.70 -8.42 9.26
N ALA A 140 -5.05 -8.93 10.30
CA ALA A 140 -5.52 -8.87 11.68
C ALA A 140 -5.81 -7.43 12.11
N ALA A 141 -4.92 -6.51 11.75
CA ALA A 141 -5.09 -5.08 11.99
C ALA A 141 -6.32 -4.49 11.26
N SER A 142 -6.61 -4.95 10.04
CA SER A 142 -7.80 -4.52 9.28
C SER A 142 -9.10 -5.02 9.89
N PHE A 143 -9.12 -6.26 10.36
CA PHE A 143 -10.30 -6.86 11.00
C PHE A 143 -10.41 -6.57 12.50
N GLY A 144 -9.38 -5.99 13.11
CA GLY A 144 -9.33 -5.70 14.56
C GLY A 144 -9.13 -6.94 15.44
N ARG A 145 -8.69 -8.07 14.89
CA ARG A 145 -8.52 -9.34 15.62
C ARG A 145 -7.57 -10.28 14.84
N PRO A 146 -6.92 -11.28 15.52
CA PRO A 146 -6.05 -12.25 14.88
C PRO A 146 -6.75 -13.06 13.78
N LEU A 147 -6.01 -13.45 12.74
CA LEU A 147 -6.52 -14.36 11.72
C LEU A 147 -6.97 -15.70 12.32
N ALA A 148 -8.00 -16.27 11.71
CA ALA A 148 -8.52 -17.57 12.10
C ALA A 148 -7.54 -18.72 11.76
N ALA A 149 -6.88 -18.59 10.59
CA ALA A 149 -5.85 -19.54 10.13
C ALA A 149 -4.66 -18.75 9.59
N PRO A 150 -3.41 -19.18 9.88
CA PRO A 150 -2.22 -18.52 9.36
C PRO A 150 -2.03 -18.80 7.87
N LEU A 151 -1.40 -17.84 7.17
CA LEU A 151 -0.83 -18.08 5.85
C LEU A 151 0.41 -18.96 6.01
N GLN A 152 0.51 -20.02 5.22
CA GLN A 152 1.57 -21.01 5.34
C GLN A 152 2.38 -21.13 4.05
N ILE A 153 3.66 -21.50 4.18
CA ILE A 153 4.49 -21.87 3.03
C ILE A 153 4.07 -23.24 2.57
N ALA A 154 3.52 -23.34 1.35
CA ALA A 154 3.11 -24.58 0.73
C ALA A 154 4.21 -25.20 -0.14
N GLY A 155 5.24 -24.43 -0.50
CA GLY A 155 6.38 -24.89 -1.27
C GLY A 155 7.22 -23.73 -1.79
N GLN A 156 8.45 -24.02 -2.22
CA GLN A 156 9.36 -23.06 -2.83
C GLN A 156 9.78 -23.54 -4.20
N MET A 157 10.03 -22.59 -5.11
CA MET A 157 10.48 -22.86 -6.48
C MET A 157 11.23 -21.66 -7.06
N GLN A 158 11.89 -21.89 -8.20
CA GLN A 158 12.63 -20.86 -8.95
C GLN A 158 12.07 -20.68 -10.37
N ASP A 159 11.27 -21.65 -10.83
CA ASP A 159 10.73 -21.66 -12.18
C ASP A 159 9.25 -21.24 -12.19
N VAL A 160 9.00 -20.06 -12.77
CA VAL A 160 7.64 -19.51 -12.90
C VAL A 160 6.73 -20.42 -13.72
N SER A 161 7.28 -21.21 -14.66
CA SER A 161 6.48 -22.12 -15.50
C SER A 161 5.79 -23.21 -14.71
N GLN A 162 6.32 -23.57 -13.55
CA GLN A 162 5.79 -24.58 -12.64
C GLN A 162 4.72 -24.01 -11.69
N VAL A 163 4.59 -22.68 -11.60
CA VAL A 163 3.65 -22.04 -10.68
C VAL A 163 2.20 -22.33 -11.10
N ARG A 164 1.42 -22.85 -10.19
CA ARG A 164 -0.01 -23.14 -10.36
C ARG A 164 -0.81 -22.52 -9.22
N LEU A 165 -1.23 -21.26 -9.38
CA LEU A 165 -1.99 -20.54 -8.34
C LEU A 165 -3.49 -20.89 -8.43
N ALA A 166 -4.05 -20.65 -9.59
CA ALA A 166 -5.45 -20.86 -9.96
C ALA A 166 -5.57 -20.87 -11.49
N ALA A 167 -6.79 -20.98 -12.02
CA ALA A 167 -6.99 -20.87 -13.48
C ALA A 167 -6.57 -19.48 -14.00
N PRO A 168 -6.03 -19.36 -15.22
CA PRO A 168 -5.45 -18.11 -15.74
C PRO A 168 -6.38 -16.89 -15.74
N HIS A 169 -7.69 -17.14 -15.78
CA HIS A 169 -8.72 -16.08 -15.79
C HIS A 169 -9.21 -15.66 -14.40
N VAL A 170 -8.73 -16.30 -13.33
CA VAL A 170 -9.06 -15.96 -11.94
C VAL A 170 -8.43 -14.65 -11.57
N ASP A 171 -9.14 -13.85 -10.78
CA ASP A 171 -8.63 -12.58 -10.26
C ASP A 171 -7.76 -12.82 -9.02
N VAL A 172 -6.63 -12.12 -8.97
CA VAL A 172 -5.72 -12.10 -7.83
C VAL A 172 -5.48 -10.67 -7.37
N LEU A 173 -5.42 -10.46 -6.08
CA LEU A 173 -4.92 -9.22 -5.49
C LEU A 173 -3.40 -9.29 -5.42
N VAL A 174 -2.72 -8.32 -5.98
CA VAL A 174 -1.27 -8.20 -6.00
C VAL A 174 -0.85 -7.00 -5.17
N TYR A 175 -0.03 -7.21 -4.15
CA TYR A 175 0.70 -6.15 -3.47
C TYR A 175 2.16 -6.18 -3.93
N SER A 176 2.62 -5.06 -4.51
CA SER A 176 4.03 -4.83 -4.84
C SER A 176 4.63 -3.91 -3.80
N VAL A 177 5.69 -4.36 -3.13
CA VAL A 177 6.37 -3.60 -2.08
C VAL A 177 7.85 -3.48 -2.42
N ALA A 178 8.35 -2.24 -2.49
CA ALA A 178 9.78 -1.97 -2.56
C ALA A 178 10.37 -2.04 -1.15
N LEU A 179 11.51 -2.70 -1.04
CA LEU A 179 12.30 -2.78 0.18
C LEU A 179 13.65 -2.10 -0.03
N ASP A 180 14.11 -1.43 1.01
CA ASP A 180 15.46 -0.86 1.09
C ASP A 180 16.07 -1.26 2.44
N ILE A 181 17.27 -1.86 2.42
CA ILE A 181 17.87 -2.47 3.59
C ILE A 181 19.24 -1.85 3.87
N GLY A 182 19.39 -1.28 5.05
CA GLY A 182 20.66 -0.63 5.46
C GLY A 182 20.86 0.74 4.84
N SER A 183 22.11 1.11 4.60
CA SER A 183 22.49 2.42 4.03
C SER A 183 23.16 2.32 2.66
N ALA A 184 23.37 1.13 2.14
CA ALA A 184 24.21 0.86 0.96
C ALA A 184 23.44 0.29 -0.23
N ALA A 185 22.36 0.97 -0.66
CA ALA A 185 21.61 0.66 -1.90
C ALA A 185 21.20 -0.83 -2.06
N ARG A 186 20.86 -1.49 -0.98
CA ARG A 186 20.34 -2.87 -0.99
C ARG A 186 18.82 -2.85 -1.18
N ALA A 187 18.41 -2.44 -2.37
CA ALA A 187 16.99 -2.36 -2.74
C ALA A 187 16.53 -3.61 -3.49
N GLY A 188 15.23 -3.88 -3.43
CA GLY A 188 14.58 -4.91 -4.23
C GLY A 188 13.07 -4.86 -4.07
N VAL A 189 12.37 -5.72 -4.79
CA VAL A 189 10.90 -5.74 -4.83
C VAL A 189 10.39 -7.12 -4.43
N LEU A 190 9.39 -7.12 -3.56
CA LEU A 190 8.57 -8.30 -3.32
C LEU A 190 7.17 -8.09 -3.91
N ASN A 191 6.58 -9.18 -4.41
CA ASN A 191 5.19 -9.22 -4.82
C ASN A 191 4.47 -10.33 -4.07
N LEU A 192 3.36 -10.00 -3.44
CA LEU A 192 2.46 -10.96 -2.82
C LEU A 192 1.16 -11.01 -3.64
N MET A 193 0.86 -12.17 -4.18
CA MET A 193 -0.29 -12.44 -5.03
C MET A 193 -1.25 -13.38 -4.29
N LEU A 194 -2.46 -12.91 -4.00
CA LEU A 194 -3.47 -13.68 -3.28
C LEU A 194 -4.73 -13.82 -4.16
N PRO A 195 -5.13 -15.03 -4.57
CA PRO A 195 -6.40 -15.25 -5.26
C PRO A 195 -7.57 -14.71 -4.46
N LEU A 196 -8.54 -14.08 -5.12
CA LEU A 196 -9.68 -13.49 -4.41
C LEU A 196 -10.46 -14.56 -3.64
N GLY A 197 -10.57 -15.78 -4.15
CA GLY A 197 -11.19 -16.90 -3.44
C GLY A 197 -10.51 -17.25 -2.10
N MET A 198 -9.18 -17.09 -2.01
CA MET A 198 -8.47 -17.24 -0.73
C MET A 198 -8.82 -16.10 0.23
N LEU A 199 -8.93 -14.87 -0.26
CA LEU A 199 -9.35 -13.72 0.54
C LEU A 199 -10.80 -13.82 1.00
N ASP A 200 -11.69 -14.41 0.18
CA ASP A 200 -13.07 -14.69 0.57
C ASP A 200 -13.14 -15.65 1.76
N VAL A 201 -12.29 -16.69 1.79
CA VAL A 201 -12.19 -17.62 2.93
C VAL A 201 -11.72 -16.88 4.18
N VAL A 202 -10.70 -16.01 4.06
CA VAL A 202 -10.24 -15.17 5.18
C VAL A 202 -11.38 -14.29 5.68
N CYS A 203 -12.07 -13.56 4.79
CA CYS A 203 -13.15 -12.66 5.15
C CYS A 203 -14.32 -13.41 5.81
N ALA A 204 -14.73 -14.56 5.26
CA ALA A 204 -15.80 -15.39 5.81
C ALA A 204 -15.45 -15.92 7.21
N ALA A 205 -14.24 -16.44 7.40
CA ALA A 205 -13.78 -16.92 8.70
C ALA A 205 -13.71 -15.80 9.75
N MET A 206 -13.31 -14.59 9.32
CA MET A 206 -13.25 -13.43 10.18
C MET A 206 -14.64 -12.89 10.53
N GLN A 207 -15.62 -13.01 9.62
CA GLN A 207 -17.02 -12.65 9.87
C GLN A 207 -17.70 -13.65 10.80
N ALA A 208 -17.57 -14.96 10.56
CA ALA A 208 -18.14 -16.01 11.40
C ALA A 208 -17.70 -15.84 12.87
N ARG A 209 -16.42 -15.58 13.12
CA ARG A 209 -15.94 -15.25 14.47
C ARG A 209 -16.51 -13.96 15.06
N ALA A 210 -16.97 -13.00 14.21
CA ALA A 210 -17.62 -11.79 14.70
C ALA A 210 -19.00 -12.10 15.28
N ASP A 211 -19.70 -13.02 14.63
CA ASP A 211 -21.08 -13.39 15.04
C ASP A 211 -21.08 -14.22 16.35
N GLU A 212 -19.95 -14.85 16.70
CA GLU A 212 -19.78 -15.60 17.96
C GLU A 212 -19.46 -14.72 19.17
N LEU A 213 -19.09 -13.43 18.96
CA LEU A 213 -18.73 -12.52 20.04
C LEU A 213 -19.95 -11.88 20.70
N PRO A 214 -19.89 -11.55 22.03
CA PRO A 214 -20.92 -10.77 22.70
C PRO A 214 -21.14 -9.44 21.97
N ARG A 215 -22.40 -8.97 21.92
CA ARG A 215 -22.78 -7.74 21.21
C ARG A 215 -22.00 -6.49 21.65
N GLU A 216 -21.53 -6.44 22.89
CA GLU A 216 -20.72 -5.33 23.40
C GLU A 216 -19.35 -5.26 22.73
N GLU A 217 -18.65 -6.40 22.53
CA GLU A 217 -17.36 -6.46 21.86
C GLU A 217 -17.48 -6.13 20.37
N VAL A 218 -18.57 -6.55 19.71
CA VAL A 218 -18.86 -6.20 18.31
C VAL A 218 -19.03 -4.69 18.16
N THR A 219 -19.69 -4.03 19.12
CA THR A 219 -19.87 -2.57 19.10
C THR A 219 -18.54 -1.83 19.22
N ASP A 220 -17.61 -2.32 20.04
CA ASP A 220 -16.29 -1.72 20.21
C ASP A 220 -15.40 -1.97 18.99
N LEU A 221 -15.44 -3.14 18.37
CA LEU A 221 -14.78 -3.44 17.11
C LEU A 221 -15.29 -2.53 15.98
N TRP A 222 -16.61 -2.34 15.88
CA TRP A 222 -17.20 -1.44 14.90
C TRP A 222 -16.76 0.01 15.11
N ARG A 223 -16.69 0.49 16.36
CA ARG A 223 -16.17 1.82 16.71
C ARG A 223 -14.71 1.98 16.29
N VAL A 224 -13.86 0.96 16.52
CA VAL A 224 -12.45 0.98 16.12
C VAL A 224 -12.33 1.03 14.60
N GLN A 225 -13.11 0.24 13.86
CA GLN A 225 -13.09 0.24 12.39
C GLN A 225 -13.61 1.57 11.82
N MET A 226 -14.72 2.09 12.34
CA MET A 226 -15.23 3.40 11.90
C MET A 226 -14.25 4.54 12.19
N ARG A 227 -13.55 4.48 13.31
CA ARG A 227 -12.50 5.45 13.63
C ARG A 227 -11.34 5.35 12.67
N ARG A 228 -10.90 4.14 12.32
CA ARG A 228 -9.85 3.91 11.32
C ARG A 228 -10.29 4.41 9.95
N ALA A 229 -11.49 4.06 9.50
CA ALA A 229 -12.03 4.55 8.24
C ALA A 229 -12.10 6.10 8.20
N ALA A 230 -12.51 6.72 9.29
CA ALA A 230 -12.53 8.18 9.41
C ALA A 230 -11.12 8.80 9.40
N THR A 231 -10.12 8.11 9.96
CA THR A 231 -8.72 8.58 9.97
C THR A 231 -8.06 8.43 8.61
N LEU A 232 -8.47 7.46 7.81
CA LEU A 232 -7.95 7.18 6.47
C LEU A 232 -8.78 7.82 5.35
N ALA A 233 -9.89 8.47 5.68
CA ALA A 233 -10.72 9.16 4.70
C ALA A 233 -9.89 10.22 3.97
N PRO A 234 -9.80 10.17 2.63
CA PRO A 234 -9.05 11.16 1.88
C PRO A 234 -9.69 12.54 2.06
N VAL A 235 -8.86 13.51 2.39
CA VAL A 235 -9.27 14.90 2.52
C VAL A 235 -8.60 15.71 1.42
N VAL A 236 -9.39 16.37 0.61
CA VAL A 236 -8.87 17.31 -0.39
C VAL A 236 -8.45 18.60 0.31
N ILE A 237 -7.19 18.98 0.11
CA ILE A 237 -6.62 20.21 0.64
C ILE A 237 -6.31 21.14 -0.53
N ASP A 238 -6.96 22.29 -0.56
CA ASP A 238 -6.71 23.33 -1.54
C ASP A 238 -5.54 24.21 -1.10
N ALA A 239 -4.49 24.29 -1.91
CA ALA A 239 -3.38 25.20 -1.71
C ALA A 239 -3.66 26.51 -2.47
N VAL A 240 -4.11 27.53 -1.78
CA VAL A 240 -4.47 28.84 -2.37
C VAL A 240 -3.23 29.73 -2.40
N LEU A 241 -2.74 30.00 -3.60
CA LEU A 241 -1.59 30.87 -3.86
C LEU A 241 -1.94 32.35 -3.69
N HIS A 242 -3.08 32.76 -4.23
CA HIS A 242 -3.57 34.14 -4.17
C HIS A 242 -5.07 34.18 -4.40
N VAL A 243 -5.70 35.20 -3.87
CA VAL A 243 -7.13 35.52 -4.12
C VAL A 243 -7.20 36.87 -4.77
N GLN A 244 -7.56 36.89 -6.05
CA GLN A 244 -7.72 38.15 -6.81
C GLN A 244 -9.19 38.49 -6.91
N ARG A 245 -9.51 39.76 -6.67
CA ARG A 245 -10.85 40.30 -6.88
C ARG A 245 -10.90 40.99 -8.25
N MET A 246 -11.90 40.64 -9.05
CA MET A 246 -12.13 41.24 -10.35
C MET A 246 -13.63 41.48 -10.55
N SER A 247 -14.00 42.33 -11.50
CA SER A 247 -15.39 42.55 -11.88
C SER A 247 -15.95 41.33 -12.61
N VAL A 248 -17.25 41.14 -12.61
CA VAL A 248 -17.90 40.05 -13.35
C VAL A 248 -17.59 40.14 -14.84
N ASP A 249 -17.57 41.35 -15.40
CA ASP A 249 -17.25 41.58 -16.82
C ASP A 249 -15.82 41.17 -17.15
N ALA A 250 -14.85 41.49 -16.27
CA ALA A 250 -13.46 41.06 -16.42
C ALA A 250 -13.31 39.53 -16.33
N ALA A 251 -14.09 38.88 -15.46
CA ALA A 251 -14.09 37.44 -15.35
C ALA A 251 -14.70 36.75 -16.57
N LEU A 252 -15.76 37.32 -17.15
CA LEU A 252 -16.41 36.83 -18.37
C LEU A 252 -15.56 37.07 -19.63
N ALA A 253 -14.66 38.01 -19.60
CA ALA A 253 -13.76 38.34 -20.72
C ALA A 253 -12.54 37.41 -20.79
N LEU A 254 -12.26 36.58 -19.76
CA LEU A 254 -11.12 35.66 -19.72
C LEU A 254 -11.22 34.58 -20.81
N ARG A 255 -10.15 34.39 -21.54
CA ARG A 255 -10.01 33.38 -22.61
C ARG A 255 -8.89 32.43 -22.32
N VAL A 256 -8.94 31.24 -22.93
CA VAL A 256 -7.85 30.26 -22.88
C VAL A 256 -6.61 30.90 -23.54
N GLY A 257 -5.53 30.98 -22.76
CA GLY A 257 -4.28 31.63 -23.16
C GLY A 257 -4.01 32.98 -22.46
N ASP A 258 -4.97 33.52 -21.75
CA ASP A 258 -4.77 34.73 -20.97
C ASP A 258 -3.86 34.45 -19.76
N VAL A 259 -2.96 35.40 -19.49
CA VAL A 259 -2.01 35.30 -18.37
C VAL A 259 -2.53 36.13 -17.21
N ILE A 260 -2.75 35.50 -16.08
CA ILE A 260 -3.09 36.17 -14.81
C ILE A 260 -1.78 36.39 -14.04
N GLU A 261 -1.35 37.62 -13.90
CA GLU A 261 -0.16 37.97 -13.13
C GLU A 261 -0.44 37.81 -11.63
N LEU A 262 0.44 37.10 -10.94
CA LEU A 262 0.40 36.96 -9.47
C LEU A 262 1.35 38.00 -8.85
N PRO A 263 0.97 38.61 -7.70
CA PRO A 263 1.85 39.57 -7.03
C PRO A 263 3.16 38.93 -6.61
N PRO A 264 4.27 39.68 -6.59
CA PRO A 264 5.55 39.25 -6.07
C PRO A 264 5.37 38.77 -4.62
N GLY A 265 5.64 37.54 -4.31
CA GLY A 265 5.45 36.97 -2.98
C GLY A 265 4.27 36.01 -2.83
N ALA A 266 3.35 35.91 -3.81
CA ALA A 266 2.25 34.94 -3.77
C ALA A 266 2.72 33.49 -3.56
N VAL A 267 3.93 33.16 -4.02
CA VAL A 267 4.55 31.84 -3.85
C VAL A 267 5.14 31.67 -2.45
N GLY A 268 5.44 32.79 -1.77
CA GLY A 268 6.03 32.81 -0.42
C GLY A 268 5.01 32.70 0.72
N GLU A 269 3.71 32.88 0.41
CA GLU A 269 2.63 32.79 1.42
C GLU A 269 1.43 32.03 0.85
N ILE A 270 1.46 30.71 0.99
CA ILE A 270 0.37 29.83 0.58
C ILE A 270 -0.49 29.51 1.78
N ARG A 271 -1.81 29.57 1.59
CA ARG A 271 -2.78 29.13 2.60
C ARG A 271 -3.42 27.82 2.18
N LEU A 272 -3.42 26.85 3.09
CA LEU A 272 -4.06 25.56 2.91
C LEU A 272 -5.47 25.60 3.49
N PHE A 273 -6.44 25.19 2.69
CA PHE A 273 -7.84 25.13 3.08
C PHE A 273 -8.40 23.73 2.92
N VAL A 274 -9.39 23.41 3.75
CA VAL A 274 -10.22 22.22 3.63
C VAL A 274 -11.68 22.63 3.57
N ASP A 275 -12.45 21.98 2.70
CA ASP A 275 -13.88 22.19 2.63
C ASP A 275 -14.58 21.45 3.78
N GLN A 276 -15.37 22.19 4.57
CA GLN A 276 -16.22 21.63 5.62
C GLN A 276 -17.64 21.39 5.10
N ARG A 277 -18.36 20.47 5.76
CA ARG A 277 -19.78 20.25 5.50
C ARG A 277 -20.55 21.60 5.59
N GLY A 278 -21.31 21.94 4.55
CA GLY A 278 -22.03 23.20 4.45
C GLY A 278 -21.33 24.30 3.66
N GLY A 279 -20.29 23.97 2.86
CA GLY A 279 -19.64 24.93 1.93
C GLY A 279 -18.73 25.95 2.62
N ARG A 280 -18.40 25.76 3.89
CA ARG A 280 -17.45 26.61 4.62
C ARG A 280 -16.03 26.07 4.42
N ARG A 281 -15.10 26.99 4.10
CA ARG A 281 -13.68 26.68 4.03
C ARG A 281 -13.00 26.99 5.36
N ALA A 282 -12.29 26.01 5.91
CA ALA A 282 -11.43 26.21 7.09
C ALA A 282 -9.96 26.27 6.67
N GLN A 283 -9.26 27.29 7.14
CA GLN A 283 -7.82 27.38 6.95
C GLN A 283 -7.14 26.38 7.90
N LEU A 284 -6.31 25.50 7.33
CA LEU A 284 -5.54 24.48 8.07
C LEU A 284 -4.17 25.00 8.49
N ALA A 285 -3.46 25.63 7.57
CA ALA A 285 -2.09 26.10 7.75
C ALA A 285 -1.72 27.15 6.72
N ALA A 286 -0.58 27.79 6.94
CA ALA A 286 0.12 28.60 5.96
C ALA A 286 1.53 28.03 5.73
N GLY A 287 2.12 28.33 4.57
CA GLY A 287 3.42 27.82 4.21
C GLY A 287 3.96 28.43 2.91
N LYS A 288 5.11 27.93 2.48
CA LYS A 288 5.80 28.38 1.26
C LYS A 288 5.83 27.29 0.20
N LEU A 289 5.60 27.65 -1.06
CA LEU A 289 5.76 26.73 -2.17
C LEU A 289 7.24 26.51 -2.46
N GLY A 290 7.62 25.26 -2.58
CA GLY A 290 8.94 24.86 -3.02
C GLY A 290 8.85 23.73 -4.05
N ALA A 291 9.99 23.32 -4.56
CA ALA A 291 10.14 22.12 -5.38
C ALA A 291 11.15 21.20 -4.72
N TYR A 292 10.79 19.92 -4.62
CA TYR A 292 11.67 18.88 -4.13
C TYR A 292 11.63 17.69 -5.08
N ARG A 293 12.76 17.34 -5.67
CA ARG A 293 12.89 16.23 -6.65
C ARG A 293 11.85 16.28 -7.79
N GLY A 294 11.57 17.48 -8.33
CA GLY A 294 10.61 17.66 -9.42
C GLY A 294 9.13 17.70 -8.99
N VAL A 295 8.83 17.50 -7.71
CA VAL A 295 7.48 17.59 -7.15
C VAL A 295 7.29 18.94 -6.47
N LYS A 296 6.12 19.57 -6.68
CA LYS A 296 5.75 20.77 -5.95
C LYS A 296 5.40 20.41 -4.50
N VAL A 297 6.06 21.06 -3.53
CA VAL A 297 5.86 20.83 -2.10
C VAL A 297 5.51 22.12 -1.40
N VAL A 298 4.73 22.04 -0.33
CA VAL A 298 4.45 23.17 0.55
C VAL A 298 5.14 22.93 1.88
N LYS A 299 6.09 23.82 2.22
CA LYS A 299 6.72 23.81 3.55
C LYS A 299 5.84 24.63 4.48
N LEU A 300 5.32 24.01 5.52
CA LEU A 300 4.53 24.69 6.54
C LEU A 300 5.43 25.57 7.41
N ASP A 301 5.01 26.83 7.64
CA ASP A 301 5.72 27.79 8.48
C ASP A 301 5.33 27.68 9.96
N ALA A 302 4.15 27.10 10.23
CA ALA A 302 3.64 26.86 11.58
C ALA A 302 2.95 25.48 11.65
N PRO A 303 2.85 24.89 12.85
CA PRO A 303 2.06 23.68 13.04
C PRO A 303 0.60 23.95 12.63
N LEU A 304 -0.10 22.89 12.23
CA LEU A 304 -1.53 22.94 11.85
C LEU A 304 -2.34 23.69 12.91
N ASP A 305 -3.37 24.44 12.49
CA ASP A 305 -4.26 25.19 13.39
C ASP A 305 -4.65 24.32 14.61
N PRO A 306 -4.45 24.83 15.84
CA PRO A 306 -4.75 24.10 17.07
C PRO A 306 -6.18 23.54 17.10
N ARG A 307 -7.15 24.26 16.48
CA ARG A 307 -8.55 23.82 16.39
C ARG A 307 -8.70 22.53 15.58
N VAL A 308 -7.92 22.37 14.51
CA VAL A 308 -7.87 21.13 13.72
C VAL A 308 -7.12 20.06 14.51
N GLY A 309 -5.99 20.42 15.11
CA GLY A 309 -5.22 19.53 15.97
C GLY A 309 -6.01 19.04 17.19
N GLU A 310 -6.83 19.89 17.82
CA GLU A 310 -7.74 19.51 18.91
C GLU A 310 -8.89 18.64 18.43
N HIS A 311 -9.50 18.94 17.29
CA HIS A 311 -10.55 18.10 16.70
C HIS A 311 -10.04 16.69 16.40
N VAL A 312 -8.88 16.58 15.80
CA VAL A 312 -8.22 15.28 15.54
C VAL A 312 -7.86 14.59 16.85
N ARG A 313 -7.27 15.29 17.83
CA ARG A 313 -6.94 14.73 19.14
C ARG A 313 -8.19 14.35 19.94
N ARG A 314 -9.28 15.13 19.86
CA ARG A 314 -10.55 14.83 20.54
C ARG A 314 -11.24 13.63 19.91
N ALA A 315 -11.18 13.48 18.58
CA ALA A 315 -11.63 12.28 17.88
C ALA A 315 -10.82 11.03 18.29
N LEU A 316 -9.51 11.20 18.54
CA LEU A 316 -8.63 10.12 18.99
C LEU A 316 -8.75 9.77 20.48
N ARG A 317 -9.21 10.72 21.36
CA ARG A 317 -9.34 10.50 22.81
C ARG A 317 -10.72 10.02 23.24
N ARG A 318 -11.74 10.13 22.40
CA ARG A 318 -13.12 9.69 22.71
C ARG A 318 -13.42 8.24 22.30
N GLY A 319 -12.37 7.46 22.17
CA GLY A 319 -12.46 6.05 21.92
C GLY A 319 -11.63 5.23 22.86
#